data_700c67363af1735ce6be13f3e6f267e3
#
_entry.id   700c67363af1735ce6be13f3e6f267e3
#
_cell.length_a   1.000
_cell.length_b   1.000
_cell.length_c   1.000
_cell.angle_alpha   90.00
_cell.angle_beta   90.00
_cell.angle_gamma   90.00
#
_symmetry.space_group_name_H-M   'P 1'
#
loop_
_entity.id
_entity.type
_entity.pdbx_description
1 polymer ?
#
loop_
_entity_poly.entity_id
_entity_poly.type
_entity_poly.pdbx_seq_one_letter_code
_entity_poly.pdbx_strand_id
1 'polypeptide(L)'
;MCRELSCGIATNTLAGILQSNIGKANQQIINMAEEGNYCIPAFNVYNTETVMGVIKAAEELRAPVIMQVYPRLLNEEVGYYLCPAIIAAAKKATVPVCFHLDHGPSGMEVQKALRWGATGIMYDGSAHPYEENVANTKHIVEICNAIGVGVEGELGHVGSVNDDAMEEYTDPMEAADFVKKTGVCCLAVLIGNAHGHYKKEPKLDIDRLAQIYAISKKPLVLHGGSGLSDDDFRNTIANGIAKVNI
;
A
#
# COMPACT_ATOMS: atom_id res chain seq x y z
N MET A 1 6.33 -22.79 7.87
CA MET A 1 7.76 -22.67 8.20
C MET A 1 8.14 -21.19 8.29
N CYS A 2 7.37 -20.41 9.11
CA CYS A 2 7.55 -18.97 9.34
C CYS A 2 8.09 -18.69 10.76
N ARG A 3 9.05 -19.48 11.25
CA ARG A 3 9.50 -19.37 12.65
C ARG A 3 10.81 -18.62 12.88
N GLU A 4 11.43 -18.02 11.86
CA GLU A 4 12.77 -17.42 12.02
C GLU A 4 12.89 -15.92 11.63
N LEU A 5 11.78 -15.22 11.42
CA LEU A 5 11.82 -13.76 11.34
C LEU A 5 11.26 -13.14 12.65
N SER A 6 11.82 -13.54 13.79
CA SER A 6 11.66 -12.77 15.02
C SER A 6 12.56 -11.54 14.93
N CYS A 7 12.10 -10.52 14.21
CA CYS A 7 12.68 -9.19 14.30
C CYS A 7 12.48 -8.71 15.74
N GLY A 8 13.56 -8.57 16.49
CA GLY A 8 13.58 -8.04 17.86
C GLY A 8 13.25 -6.55 17.87
N ILE A 9 12.01 -6.21 17.51
CA ILE A 9 11.49 -4.85 17.72
C ILE A 9 11.24 -4.71 19.22
N ALA A 10 11.99 -3.81 19.83
CA ALA A 10 11.84 -3.49 21.25
C ALA A 10 10.37 -3.17 21.56
N THR A 11 9.75 -3.98 22.39
CA THR A 11 8.33 -3.89 22.80
C THR A 11 7.89 -2.52 23.33
N ASN A 12 8.82 -1.69 23.79
CA ASN A 12 8.57 -0.35 24.28
C ASN A 12 8.33 0.71 23.19
N THR A 13 8.78 0.48 21.96
CA THR A 13 8.59 1.42 20.84
C THR A 13 7.19 1.28 20.22
N LEU A 14 6.68 0.06 20.17
CA LEU A 14 5.33 -0.24 19.66
C LEU A 14 4.22 0.34 20.57
N ALA A 15 4.36 0.25 21.89
CA ALA A 15 3.39 0.79 22.84
C ALA A 15 3.30 2.33 22.79
N GLY A 16 4.40 3.03 22.51
CA GLY A 16 4.43 4.49 22.38
C GLY A 16 3.75 5.00 21.10
N ILE A 17 3.83 4.22 20.01
CA ILE A 17 3.21 4.55 18.72
C ILE A 17 1.69 4.37 18.78
N LEU A 18 1.21 3.37 19.54
CA LEU A 18 -0.22 3.05 19.68
C LEU A 18 -1.04 4.13 20.40
N GLN A 19 -0.42 4.98 21.22
CA GLN A 19 -1.16 5.95 22.06
C GLN A 19 -1.37 7.34 21.46
N SER A 20 -0.70 7.72 20.38
CA SER A 20 -0.70 9.12 19.98
C SER A 20 -1.16 9.50 18.57
N ASN A 21 -1.33 8.59 17.58
CA ASN A 21 -1.61 9.07 16.22
C ASN A 21 -2.30 8.04 15.31
N ILE A 22 -3.60 7.94 15.35
CA ILE A 22 -4.39 7.25 14.31
C ILE A 22 -4.17 7.88 12.92
N GLY A 23 -3.85 9.18 12.83
CA GLY A 23 -3.70 9.93 11.58
C GLY A 23 -2.40 9.72 10.78
N LYS A 24 -1.36 9.12 11.39
CA LYS A 24 -0.06 8.93 10.72
C LYS A 24 0.30 7.46 10.45
N ALA A 25 -0.66 6.55 10.62
CA ALA A 25 -0.37 5.11 10.64
C ALA A 25 0.29 4.61 9.35
N ASN A 26 -0.19 5.01 8.16
CA ASN A 26 0.38 4.53 6.90
C ASN A 26 1.85 4.92 6.74
N GLN A 27 2.16 6.21 6.79
CA GLN A 27 3.54 6.69 6.65
C GLN A 27 4.48 6.07 7.70
N GLN A 28 4.00 5.95 8.94
CA GLN A 28 4.82 5.41 10.03
C GLN A 28 5.12 3.93 9.84
N ILE A 29 4.12 3.11 9.49
CA ILE A 29 4.35 1.67 9.30
C ILE A 29 5.16 1.38 8.03
N ILE A 30 5.01 2.18 6.97
CA ILE A 30 5.84 2.10 5.76
C ILE A 30 7.31 2.46 6.09
N ASN A 31 7.55 3.53 6.85
CA ASN A 31 8.90 3.89 7.28
C ASN A 31 9.53 2.80 8.17
N MET A 32 8.75 2.21 9.08
CA MET A 32 9.22 1.08 9.90
C MET A 32 9.60 -0.13 9.04
N ALA A 33 8.85 -0.40 7.97
CA ALA A 33 9.14 -1.48 7.04
C ALA A 33 10.46 -1.24 6.30
N GLU A 34 10.66 -0.02 5.80
CA GLU A 34 11.90 0.38 5.11
C GLU A 34 13.11 0.28 6.06
N GLU A 35 13.02 0.85 7.26
CA GLU A 35 14.09 0.79 8.27
C GLU A 35 14.41 -0.64 8.72
N GLY A 36 13.39 -1.50 8.78
CA GLY A 36 13.51 -2.89 9.23
C GLY A 36 13.80 -3.91 8.14
N ASN A 37 13.87 -3.50 6.86
CA ASN A 37 14.01 -4.37 5.69
C ASN A 37 12.95 -5.48 5.65
N TYR A 38 11.67 -5.11 5.83
CA TYR A 38 10.53 -6.00 5.65
C TYR A 38 9.43 -5.26 4.88
N CYS A 39 8.37 -5.95 4.47
CA CYS A 39 7.21 -5.30 3.88
C CYS A 39 5.96 -5.47 4.76
N ILE A 40 5.03 -4.52 4.64
CA ILE A 40 3.72 -4.59 5.27
C ILE A 40 2.74 -5.23 4.29
N PRO A 41 2.05 -6.33 4.66
CA PRO A 41 0.98 -6.86 3.84
C PRO A 41 -0.24 -5.94 3.90
N ALA A 42 -0.81 -5.66 2.74
CA ALA A 42 -2.03 -4.89 2.57
C ALA A 42 -3.12 -5.81 2.01
N PHE A 43 -4.10 -6.14 2.85
CA PHE A 43 -5.17 -7.07 2.51
C PHE A 43 -6.45 -6.33 2.15
N ASN A 44 -7.02 -6.65 0.98
CA ASN A 44 -8.36 -6.23 0.65
C ASN A 44 -9.37 -6.96 1.54
N VAL A 45 -10.17 -6.21 2.29
CA VAL A 45 -11.21 -6.75 3.17
C VAL A 45 -12.59 -6.44 2.61
N TYR A 46 -13.50 -7.40 2.71
CA TYR A 46 -14.81 -7.34 2.06
C TYR A 46 -15.99 -7.42 3.03
N ASN A 47 -15.76 -7.95 4.22
CA ASN A 47 -16.76 -8.19 5.26
C ASN A 47 -16.11 -8.28 6.64
N THR A 48 -16.89 -8.42 7.69
CA THR A 48 -16.40 -8.51 9.07
C THR A 48 -15.54 -9.73 9.32
N GLU A 49 -15.79 -10.84 8.64
CA GLU A 49 -15.02 -12.09 8.78
C GLU A 49 -13.60 -11.91 8.27
N THR A 50 -13.43 -11.24 7.12
CA THR A 50 -12.10 -10.93 6.59
C THR A 50 -11.36 -9.94 7.49
N VAL A 51 -12.03 -8.91 8.02
CA VAL A 51 -11.44 -8.00 9.01
C VAL A 51 -10.94 -8.75 10.24
N MET A 52 -11.78 -9.65 10.80
CA MET A 52 -11.42 -10.44 11.98
C MET A 52 -10.24 -11.39 11.69
N GLY A 53 -10.22 -12.04 10.52
CA GLY A 53 -9.14 -12.94 10.11
C GLY A 53 -7.80 -12.21 10.00
N VAL A 54 -7.79 -11.04 9.35
CA VAL A 54 -6.59 -10.21 9.19
C VAL A 54 -6.06 -9.74 10.54
N ILE A 55 -6.92 -9.21 11.42
CA ILE A 55 -6.50 -8.75 12.75
C ILE A 55 -5.94 -9.90 13.57
N LYS A 56 -6.63 -11.05 13.59
CA LYS A 56 -6.17 -12.22 14.34
C LYS A 56 -4.79 -12.67 13.90
N ALA A 57 -4.56 -12.79 12.58
CA ALA A 57 -3.26 -13.18 12.04
C ALA A 57 -2.16 -12.15 12.38
N ALA A 58 -2.46 -10.86 12.27
CA ALA A 58 -1.52 -9.79 12.60
C ALA A 58 -1.13 -9.80 14.09
N GLU A 59 -2.10 -10.01 14.99
CA GLU A 59 -1.84 -10.08 16.44
C GLU A 59 -1.06 -11.36 16.83
N GLU A 60 -1.38 -12.51 16.25
CA GLU A 60 -0.64 -13.75 16.46
C GLU A 60 0.83 -13.63 16.04
N LEU A 61 1.08 -12.94 14.92
CA LEU A 61 2.43 -12.69 14.39
C LEU A 61 3.10 -11.47 15.02
N ARG A 62 2.37 -10.66 15.79
CA ARG A 62 2.83 -9.36 16.31
C ARG A 62 3.38 -8.45 15.22
N ALA A 63 2.70 -8.42 14.07
CA ALA A 63 3.12 -7.70 12.88
C ALA A 63 2.14 -6.56 12.57
N PRO A 64 2.63 -5.41 12.05
CA PRO A 64 1.77 -4.37 11.51
C PRO A 64 1.04 -4.87 10.25
N VAL A 65 -0.13 -4.29 9.98
CA VAL A 65 -0.95 -4.68 8.83
C VAL A 65 -1.71 -3.50 8.25
N ILE A 66 -1.93 -3.54 6.94
CA ILE A 66 -2.84 -2.64 6.23
C ILE A 66 -4.11 -3.42 5.87
N MET A 67 -5.27 -2.88 6.26
CA MET A 67 -6.56 -3.31 5.74
C MET A 67 -7.03 -2.28 4.73
N GLN A 68 -7.27 -2.71 3.51
CA GLN A 68 -7.62 -1.81 2.42
C GLN A 68 -8.99 -2.09 1.84
N VAL A 69 -9.63 -1.02 1.36
CA VAL A 69 -10.96 -1.06 0.75
C VAL A 69 -10.86 -0.46 -0.64
N TYR A 70 -11.33 -1.23 -1.62
CA TYR A 70 -11.40 -0.84 -3.02
C TYR A 70 -12.61 0.09 -3.27
N PRO A 71 -12.54 1.05 -4.21
CA PRO A 71 -13.58 2.07 -4.42
C PRO A 71 -15.00 1.55 -4.62
N ARG A 72 -15.17 0.40 -5.29
CA ARG A 72 -16.50 -0.20 -5.47
C ARG A 72 -17.16 -0.51 -4.13
N LEU A 73 -16.43 -1.12 -3.19
CA LEU A 73 -16.96 -1.40 -1.86
C LEU A 73 -17.20 -0.12 -1.05
N LEU A 74 -16.31 0.87 -1.19
CA LEU A 74 -16.45 2.17 -0.53
C LEU A 74 -17.70 2.94 -0.99
N ASN A 75 -18.07 2.78 -2.27
CA ASN A 75 -19.19 3.51 -2.89
C ASN A 75 -20.54 2.82 -2.74
N GLU A 76 -20.56 1.53 -2.43
CA GLU A 76 -21.79 0.74 -2.21
C GLU A 76 -22.23 0.76 -0.74
N GLU A 77 -23.42 0.26 -0.45
CA GLU A 77 -23.99 0.16 0.91
C GLU A 77 -23.06 -0.62 1.87
N VAL A 78 -22.32 -1.60 1.37
CA VAL A 78 -21.40 -2.40 2.18
C VAL A 78 -20.32 -1.53 2.85
N GLY A 79 -19.87 -0.46 2.21
CA GLY A 79 -18.90 0.48 2.77
C GLY A 79 -19.38 1.15 4.05
N TYR A 80 -20.70 1.40 4.15
CA TYR A 80 -21.32 1.96 5.34
C TYR A 80 -21.16 1.07 6.58
N TYR A 81 -21.14 -0.25 6.40
CA TYR A 81 -20.95 -1.21 7.49
C TYR A 81 -19.50 -1.62 7.66
N LEU A 82 -18.77 -1.79 6.56
CA LEU A 82 -17.40 -2.30 6.55
C LEU A 82 -16.41 -1.29 7.12
N CYS A 83 -16.46 -0.01 6.70
CA CYS A 83 -15.48 0.98 7.15
C CYS A 83 -15.51 1.20 8.67
N PRO A 84 -16.69 1.35 9.35
CA PRO A 84 -16.76 1.39 10.80
C PRO A 84 -16.23 0.12 11.48
N ALA A 85 -16.44 -1.06 10.89
CA ALA A 85 -15.91 -2.31 11.42
C ALA A 85 -14.37 -2.33 11.38
N ILE A 86 -13.75 -1.87 10.29
CA ILE A 86 -12.30 -1.73 10.18
C ILE A 86 -11.77 -0.78 11.26
N ILE A 87 -12.41 0.38 11.44
CA ILE A 87 -11.99 1.37 12.46
C ILE A 87 -12.13 0.81 13.87
N ALA A 88 -13.22 0.09 14.16
CA ALA A 88 -13.42 -0.54 15.46
C ALA A 88 -12.35 -1.62 15.73
N ALA A 89 -12.04 -2.43 14.73
CA ALA A 89 -11.00 -3.45 14.81
C ALA A 89 -9.61 -2.84 15.01
N ALA A 90 -9.26 -1.81 14.22
CA ALA A 90 -7.98 -1.10 14.34
C ALA A 90 -7.79 -0.45 15.73
N LYS A 91 -8.85 0.13 16.30
CA LYS A 91 -8.80 0.71 17.66
C LYS A 91 -8.58 -0.33 18.76
N LYS A 92 -9.07 -1.55 18.57
CA LYS A 92 -8.94 -2.66 19.52
C LYS A 92 -7.65 -3.43 19.37
N ALA A 93 -7.05 -3.42 18.18
CA ALA A 93 -5.87 -4.20 17.86
C ALA A 93 -4.68 -3.87 18.77
N THR A 94 -3.89 -4.89 19.09
CA THR A 94 -2.65 -4.78 19.87
C THR A 94 -1.41 -4.55 19.01
N VAL A 95 -1.60 -4.50 17.68
CA VAL A 95 -0.56 -4.22 16.67
C VAL A 95 -0.95 -2.98 15.86
N PRO A 96 0.02 -2.31 15.20
CA PRO A 96 -0.28 -1.20 14.29
C PRO A 96 -1.18 -1.64 13.13
N VAL A 97 -2.26 -0.91 12.89
CA VAL A 97 -3.21 -1.18 11.81
C VAL A 97 -3.46 0.10 11.03
N CYS A 98 -3.33 0.05 9.71
CA CYS A 98 -3.73 1.11 8.81
C CYS A 98 -5.04 0.75 8.10
N PHE A 99 -5.99 1.68 8.06
CA PHE A 99 -7.11 1.63 7.13
C PHE A 99 -6.74 2.43 5.88
N HIS A 100 -6.73 1.77 4.72
CA HIS A 100 -6.23 2.31 3.47
C HIS A 100 -7.29 2.29 2.36
N LEU A 101 -7.36 3.38 1.57
CA LEU A 101 -8.07 3.38 0.28
C LEU A 101 -7.15 2.79 -0.78
N ASP A 102 -7.61 1.74 -1.45
CA ASP A 102 -6.92 1.07 -2.55
C ASP A 102 -7.43 1.60 -3.90
N HIS A 103 -6.55 1.98 -4.81
CA HIS A 103 -6.87 2.50 -6.15
C HIS A 103 -7.99 3.57 -6.18
N GLY A 104 -7.84 4.64 -5.41
CA GLY A 104 -8.78 5.77 -5.45
C GLY A 104 -8.67 6.56 -6.75
N PRO A 105 -9.67 6.49 -7.66
CA PRO A 105 -9.55 7.06 -9.01
C PRO A 105 -9.83 8.56 -9.06
N SER A 106 -10.34 9.14 -7.98
CA SER A 106 -10.67 10.56 -7.93
C SER A 106 -10.64 11.14 -6.53
N GLY A 107 -10.63 12.47 -6.45
CA GLY A 107 -10.73 13.20 -5.18
C GLY A 107 -12.02 12.92 -4.41
N MET A 108 -13.06 12.42 -5.06
CA MET A 108 -14.32 12.07 -4.40
C MET A 108 -14.16 10.80 -3.55
N GLU A 109 -13.54 9.75 -4.07
CA GLU A 109 -13.25 8.53 -3.33
C GLU A 109 -12.27 8.80 -2.18
N VAL A 110 -11.26 9.63 -2.43
CA VAL A 110 -10.32 10.09 -1.40
C VAL A 110 -11.07 10.77 -0.25
N GLN A 111 -11.95 11.75 -0.55
CA GLN A 111 -12.75 12.42 0.47
C GLN A 111 -13.66 11.47 1.25
N LYS A 112 -14.32 10.52 0.56
CA LYS A 112 -15.15 9.50 1.22
C LYS A 112 -14.33 8.65 2.18
N ALA A 113 -13.18 8.14 1.75
CA ALA A 113 -12.30 7.33 2.58
C ALA A 113 -11.81 8.10 3.82
N LEU A 114 -11.39 9.36 3.64
CA LEU A 114 -10.99 10.23 4.75
C LEU A 114 -12.13 10.47 5.74
N ARG A 115 -13.36 10.67 5.26
CA ARG A 115 -14.53 10.81 6.14
C ARG A 115 -14.86 9.56 6.93
N TRP A 116 -14.56 8.38 6.40
CA TRP A 116 -14.66 7.11 7.11
C TRP A 116 -13.50 6.85 8.08
N GLY A 117 -12.46 7.70 8.05
CA GLY A 117 -11.32 7.60 8.95
C GLY A 117 -10.15 6.81 8.38
N ALA A 118 -10.03 6.73 7.05
CA ALA A 118 -8.83 6.16 6.42
C ALA A 118 -7.58 6.90 6.85
N THR A 119 -6.54 6.15 7.18
CA THR A 119 -5.24 6.64 7.65
C THR A 119 -4.14 6.45 6.61
N GLY A 120 -4.49 5.92 5.44
CA GLY A 120 -3.68 5.82 4.24
C GLY A 120 -4.57 5.96 3.01
N ILE A 121 -4.04 6.57 1.97
CA ILE A 121 -4.73 6.80 0.71
C ILE A 121 -3.81 6.39 -0.42
N MET A 122 -4.31 5.62 -1.36
CA MET A 122 -3.74 5.53 -2.68
C MET A 122 -4.58 6.37 -3.64
N TYR A 123 -3.93 7.30 -4.35
CA TYR A 123 -4.50 7.95 -5.50
C TYR A 123 -3.92 7.33 -6.76
N ASP A 124 -4.80 6.73 -7.57
CA ASP A 124 -4.42 6.06 -8.81
C ASP A 124 -4.76 6.95 -10.02
N GLY A 125 -3.76 7.70 -10.47
CA GLY A 125 -3.82 8.48 -11.68
C GLY A 125 -3.09 7.83 -12.86
N SER A 126 -2.68 6.56 -12.75
CA SER A 126 -1.81 5.88 -13.74
C SER A 126 -2.43 5.75 -15.14
N ALA A 127 -3.75 5.78 -15.24
CA ALA A 127 -4.48 5.80 -16.51
C ALA A 127 -4.48 7.16 -17.23
N HIS A 128 -4.04 8.23 -16.55
CA HIS A 128 -3.94 9.57 -17.13
C HIS A 128 -2.56 9.84 -17.72
N PRO A 129 -2.43 10.83 -18.64
CA PRO A 129 -1.12 11.31 -19.08
C PRO A 129 -0.24 11.71 -17.88
N TYR A 130 1.07 11.52 -17.99
CA TYR A 130 2.03 11.74 -16.89
C TYR A 130 1.85 13.06 -16.15
N GLU A 131 1.78 14.20 -16.87
CA GLU A 131 1.65 15.53 -16.23
C GLU A 131 0.31 15.72 -15.52
N GLU A 132 -0.75 15.08 -15.98
CA GLU A 132 -2.05 15.09 -15.33
C GLU A 132 -2.01 14.23 -14.06
N ASN A 133 -1.42 13.03 -14.12
CA ASN A 133 -1.18 12.18 -12.95
C ASN A 133 -0.37 12.94 -11.90
N VAL A 134 0.73 13.59 -12.30
CA VAL A 134 1.54 14.42 -11.39
C VAL A 134 0.71 15.53 -10.73
N ALA A 135 -0.05 16.29 -11.52
CA ALA A 135 -0.82 17.43 -11.00
C ALA A 135 -1.90 16.99 -10.00
N ASN A 136 -2.65 15.94 -10.36
CA ASN A 136 -3.72 15.39 -9.53
C ASN A 136 -3.17 14.74 -8.26
N THR A 137 -2.14 13.91 -8.39
CA THR A 137 -1.50 13.27 -7.24
C THR A 137 -0.95 14.30 -6.26
N LYS A 138 -0.26 15.34 -6.76
CA LYS A 138 0.25 16.43 -5.93
C LYS A 138 -0.87 17.11 -5.14
N HIS A 139 -1.98 17.42 -5.79
CA HIS A 139 -3.13 18.06 -5.14
C HIS A 139 -3.70 17.17 -4.02
N ILE A 140 -3.83 15.87 -4.25
CA ILE A 140 -4.27 14.92 -3.22
C ILE A 140 -3.27 14.83 -2.06
N VAL A 141 -1.96 14.82 -2.37
CA VAL A 141 -0.90 14.82 -1.35
C VAL A 141 -0.99 16.07 -0.47
N GLU A 142 -1.20 17.25 -1.04
CA GLU A 142 -1.34 18.49 -0.28
C GLU A 142 -2.53 18.44 0.70
N ILE A 143 -3.70 17.95 0.24
CA ILE A 143 -4.89 17.80 1.08
C ILE A 143 -4.64 16.78 2.21
N CYS A 144 -4.12 15.62 1.89
CA CYS A 144 -3.91 14.54 2.85
C CYS A 144 -2.83 14.88 3.88
N ASN A 145 -1.73 15.52 3.44
CA ASN A 145 -0.66 15.95 4.34
C ASN A 145 -1.13 17.00 5.37
N ALA A 146 -2.08 17.86 5.00
CA ALA A 146 -2.65 18.85 5.91
C ALA A 146 -3.33 18.22 7.15
N ILE A 147 -3.77 16.95 7.02
CA ILE A 147 -4.40 16.17 8.10
C ILE A 147 -3.54 14.99 8.56
N GLY A 148 -2.29 14.89 8.09
CA GLY A 148 -1.33 13.87 8.50
C GLY A 148 -1.56 12.48 7.90
N VAL A 149 -2.25 12.37 6.76
CA VAL A 149 -2.48 11.12 6.04
C VAL A 149 -1.48 10.98 4.90
N GLY A 150 -0.75 9.87 4.84
CA GLY A 150 0.19 9.57 3.76
C GLY A 150 -0.52 9.14 2.49
N VAL A 151 0.03 9.55 1.34
CA VAL A 151 -0.50 9.21 0.01
C VAL A 151 0.48 8.32 -0.75
N GLU A 152 -0.01 7.21 -1.24
CA GLU A 152 0.61 6.35 -2.24
C GLU A 152 0.19 6.84 -3.63
N GLY A 153 1.14 6.93 -4.55
CA GLY A 153 0.89 7.18 -5.96
C GLY A 153 1.20 5.96 -6.81
N GLU A 154 0.77 5.94 -8.05
CA GLU A 154 1.10 4.88 -9.02
C GLU A 154 1.70 5.47 -10.29
N LEU A 155 2.74 4.82 -10.78
CA LEU A 155 3.38 5.14 -12.06
C LEU A 155 3.67 3.86 -12.84
N GLY A 156 3.21 3.81 -14.11
CA GLY A 156 3.04 2.58 -14.85
C GLY A 156 1.74 1.90 -14.41
N HIS A 157 0.78 1.80 -15.33
CA HIS A 157 -0.54 1.24 -14.97
C HIS A 157 -0.45 -0.27 -14.72
N VAL A 158 -0.70 -0.69 -13.48
CA VAL A 158 -0.74 -2.12 -13.14
C VAL A 158 -2.09 -2.68 -13.57
N GLY A 159 -2.11 -3.27 -14.76
CA GLY A 159 -3.29 -3.89 -15.35
C GLY A 159 -3.68 -5.23 -14.71
N SER A 160 -4.70 -5.87 -15.28
CA SER A 160 -5.13 -7.22 -14.92
C SER A 160 -4.38 -8.26 -15.76
N VAL A 161 -4.14 -9.45 -15.21
CA VAL A 161 -3.59 -10.62 -15.95
C VAL A 161 -4.43 -11.01 -17.18
N ASN A 162 -5.61 -10.44 -17.36
CA ASN A 162 -6.48 -10.64 -18.50
C ASN A 162 -6.39 -9.53 -19.56
N ASP A 163 -5.63 -8.48 -19.32
CA ASP A 163 -5.44 -7.40 -20.27
C ASP A 163 -4.35 -7.80 -21.27
N ASP A 164 -4.66 -7.70 -22.56
CA ASP A 164 -3.72 -7.97 -23.66
C ASP A 164 -2.86 -6.73 -24.02
N ALA A 165 -2.97 -5.64 -23.25
CA ALA A 165 -2.22 -4.43 -23.49
C ALA A 165 -0.71 -4.66 -23.23
N MET A 166 0.13 -4.13 -24.09
CA MET A 166 1.58 -4.05 -23.80
C MET A 166 1.78 -3.06 -22.65
N GLU A 167 2.04 -3.61 -21.47
CA GLU A 167 2.31 -2.83 -20.28
C GLU A 167 3.69 -2.18 -20.41
N GLU A 168 3.74 -0.86 -20.25
CA GLU A 168 4.98 -0.12 -20.23
C GLU A 168 5.48 -0.07 -18.79
N TYR A 169 6.57 -0.81 -18.54
CA TYR A 169 7.19 -0.87 -17.19
C TYR A 169 7.62 0.51 -16.71
N THR A 170 7.47 0.75 -15.42
CA THR A 170 7.85 2.03 -14.80
C THR A 170 9.30 2.40 -15.13
N ASP A 171 9.49 3.58 -15.71
CA ASP A 171 10.82 4.13 -15.97
C ASP A 171 11.45 4.68 -14.68
N PRO A 172 12.71 4.34 -14.34
CA PRO A 172 13.34 4.80 -13.11
C PRO A 172 13.50 6.32 -13.01
N MET A 173 13.75 7.01 -14.12
CA MET A 173 13.90 8.48 -14.11
C MET A 173 12.56 9.19 -13.96
N GLU A 174 11.52 8.68 -14.62
CA GLU A 174 10.15 9.16 -14.42
C GLU A 174 9.67 8.94 -12.99
N ALA A 175 9.98 7.77 -12.39
CA ALA A 175 9.64 7.48 -11.00
C ALA A 175 10.28 8.50 -10.03
N ALA A 176 11.55 8.84 -10.23
CA ALA A 176 12.24 9.83 -9.41
C ALA A 176 11.65 11.24 -9.58
N ASP A 177 11.33 11.64 -10.81
CA ASP A 177 10.70 12.92 -11.12
C ASP A 177 9.29 12.99 -10.52
N PHE A 178 8.48 11.94 -10.67
CA PHE A 178 7.14 11.82 -10.10
C PHE A 178 7.15 11.98 -8.58
N VAL A 179 7.98 11.22 -7.89
CA VAL A 179 8.14 11.30 -6.42
C VAL A 179 8.53 12.72 -5.97
N LYS A 180 9.47 13.34 -6.69
CA LYS A 180 9.93 14.70 -6.38
C LYS A 180 8.85 15.75 -6.60
N LYS A 181 8.07 15.64 -7.68
CA LYS A 181 7.01 16.60 -8.04
C LYS A 181 5.77 16.46 -7.14
N THR A 182 5.40 15.23 -6.80
CA THR A 182 4.14 14.94 -6.08
C THR A 182 4.29 14.92 -4.58
N GLY A 183 5.44 14.47 -4.07
CA GLY A 183 5.68 14.32 -2.64
C GLY A 183 4.95 13.12 -2.00
N VAL A 184 4.62 12.08 -2.76
CA VAL A 184 4.02 10.84 -2.26
C VAL A 184 4.88 10.19 -1.18
N CYS A 185 4.26 9.45 -0.27
CA CYS A 185 4.97 8.75 0.80
C CYS A 185 5.57 7.41 0.34
N CYS A 186 4.95 6.77 -0.63
CA CYS A 186 5.43 5.57 -1.31
C CYS A 186 4.90 5.53 -2.74
N LEU A 187 5.50 4.71 -3.58
CA LEU A 187 5.19 4.63 -5.01
C LEU A 187 4.92 3.19 -5.44
N ALA A 188 3.72 2.95 -5.97
CA ALA A 188 3.39 1.71 -6.66
C ALA A 188 4.01 1.71 -8.07
N VAL A 189 4.65 0.59 -8.42
CA VAL A 189 5.43 0.46 -9.65
C VAL A 189 5.04 -0.79 -10.43
N LEU A 190 5.15 -0.72 -11.75
CA LEU A 190 4.99 -1.84 -12.67
C LEU A 190 6.36 -2.38 -13.07
N ILE A 191 6.63 -3.63 -12.70
CA ILE A 191 7.86 -4.36 -12.99
C ILE A 191 7.59 -5.77 -13.53
N GLY A 192 6.40 -6.01 -14.13
CA GLY A 192 5.93 -7.32 -14.58
C GLY A 192 4.93 -7.98 -13.63
N ASN A 193 4.49 -7.27 -12.61
CA ASN A 193 3.39 -7.65 -11.72
C ASN A 193 2.04 -7.26 -12.36
N ALA A 194 0.98 -8.00 -12.02
CA ALA A 194 -0.38 -7.73 -12.50
C ALA A 194 -1.43 -8.15 -11.48
N HIS A 195 -2.61 -7.57 -11.53
CA HIS A 195 -3.72 -7.95 -10.68
C HIS A 195 -4.40 -9.24 -11.13
N GLY A 196 -4.70 -10.14 -10.18
CA GLY A 196 -5.43 -11.37 -10.40
C GLY A 196 -4.57 -12.62 -10.31
N HIS A 197 -5.14 -13.77 -10.69
CA HIS A 197 -4.42 -15.04 -10.66
C HIS A 197 -3.52 -15.18 -11.88
N TYR A 198 -2.22 -15.27 -11.67
CA TYR A 198 -1.26 -15.49 -12.75
C TYR A 198 -1.52 -16.83 -13.44
N LYS A 199 -1.68 -16.78 -14.76
CA LYS A 199 -1.82 -17.98 -15.64
C LYS A 199 -0.50 -18.69 -15.87
N LYS A 200 0.60 -17.97 -15.72
CA LYS A 200 2.00 -18.43 -15.81
C LYS A 200 2.77 -17.74 -14.68
N GLU A 201 3.90 -18.34 -14.29
CA GLU A 201 4.81 -17.73 -13.34
C GLU A 201 5.22 -16.31 -13.81
N PRO A 202 4.96 -15.27 -13.01
CA PRO A 202 5.34 -13.91 -13.37
C PRO A 202 6.86 -13.78 -13.40
N LYS A 203 7.35 -12.88 -14.27
CA LYS A 203 8.77 -12.55 -14.33
C LYS A 203 8.94 -11.10 -13.91
N LEU A 204 9.27 -10.90 -12.64
CA LEU A 204 9.51 -9.58 -12.11
C LEU A 204 10.90 -9.07 -12.53
N ASP A 205 10.95 -7.82 -13.01
CA ASP A 205 12.20 -7.12 -13.35
C ASP A 205 12.84 -6.53 -12.09
N ILE A 206 13.56 -7.37 -11.36
CA ILE A 206 14.20 -7.01 -10.08
C ILE A 206 15.31 -5.98 -10.28
N ASP A 207 16.02 -6.01 -11.40
CA ASP A 207 17.07 -5.02 -11.71
C ASP A 207 16.47 -3.63 -11.90
N ARG A 208 15.33 -3.54 -12.58
CA ARG A 208 14.55 -2.31 -12.71
C ARG A 208 14.05 -1.80 -11.36
N LEU A 209 13.49 -2.70 -10.54
CA LEU A 209 13.05 -2.36 -9.18
C LEU A 209 14.18 -1.73 -8.36
N ALA A 210 15.36 -2.36 -8.36
CA ALA A 210 16.54 -1.84 -7.68
C ALA A 210 16.94 -0.45 -8.19
N GLN A 211 16.87 -0.21 -9.50
CA GLN A 211 17.17 1.10 -10.10
C GLN A 211 16.15 2.16 -9.67
N ILE A 212 14.84 1.84 -9.71
CA ILE A 212 13.79 2.75 -9.25
C ILE A 212 14.03 3.14 -7.79
N TYR A 213 14.25 2.16 -6.92
CA TYR A 213 14.49 2.43 -5.50
C TYR A 213 15.75 3.27 -5.27
N ALA A 214 16.86 2.94 -5.93
CA ALA A 214 18.12 3.65 -5.79
C ALA A 214 18.04 5.13 -6.19
N ILE A 215 17.21 5.46 -7.21
CA ILE A 215 17.09 6.83 -7.74
C ILE A 215 15.99 7.61 -7.00
N SER A 216 14.81 7.01 -6.81
CA SER A 216 13.66 7.66 -6.16
C SER A 216 13.87 7.87 -4.66
N LYS A 217 14.63 6.96 -4.02
CA LYS A 217 14.85 6.94 -2.56
C LYS A 217 13.55 7.01 -1.77
N LYS A 218 12.55 6.31 -2.26
CA LYS A 218 11.23 6.20 -1.63
C LYS A 218 10.84 4.74 -1.46
N PRO A 219 10.14 4.39 -0.38
CA PRO A 219 9.53 3.07 -0.26
C PRO A 219 8.67 2.76 -1.47
N LEU A 220 8.83 1.55 -2.00
CA LEU A 220 8.08 1.08 -3.17
C LEU A 220 6.96 0.13 -2.75
N VAL A 221 5.93 0.06 -3.57
CA VAL A 221 4.76 -0.80 -3.35
C VAL A 221 4.63 -1.77 -4.52
N LEU A 222 4.39 -3.04 -4.19
CA LEU A 222 4.12 -4.10 -5.15
C LEU A 222 2.62 -4.43 -5.12
N HIS A 223 1.94 -4.19 -6.24
CA HIS A 223 0.58 -4.66 -6.46
C HIS A 223 0.56 -6.07 -7.05
N GLY A 224 -0.57 -6.76 -6.94
CA GLY A 224 -0.71 -8.12 -7.50
C GLY A 224 0.16 -9.16 -6.80
N GLY A 225 0.34 -9.06 -5.49
CA GLY A 225 1.14 -10.01 -4.72
C GLY A 225 0.53 -11.42 -4.62
N SER A 226 -0.79 -11.55 -4.84
CA SER A 226 -1.46 -12.85 -4.79
C SER A 226 -0.93 -13.80 -5.87
N GLY A 227 -0.29 -14.89 -5.44
CA GLY A 227 0.27 -15.90 -6.34
C GLY A 227 1.74 -15.75 -6.68
N LEU A 228 2.43 -14.77 -6.11
CA LEU A 228 3.89 -14.69 -6.14
C LEU A 228 4.52 -15.74 -5.22
N SER A 229 5.73 -16.16 -5.57
CA SER A 229 6.50 -17.10 -4.75
C SER A 229 7.15 -16.41 -3.54
N ASP A 230 7.54 -17.22 -2.55
CA ASP A 230 8.33 -16.71 -1.40
C ASP A 230 9.63 -16.04 -1.83
N ASP A 231 10.25 -16.52 -2.92
CA ASP A 231 11.49 -15.94 -3.44
C ASP A 231 11.23 -14.61 -4.16
N ASP A 232 10.10 -14.44 -4.85
CA ASP A 232 9.70 -13.15 -5.40
C ASP A 232 9.52 -12.11 -4.30
N PHE A 233 8.83 -12.48 -3.19
CA PHE A 233 8.70 -11.58 -2.04
C PHE A 233 10.06 -11.21 -1.44
N ARG A 234 10.95 -12.18 -1.21
CA ARG A 234 12.28 -11.90 -0.65
C ARG A 234 13.09 -10.97 -1.56
N ASN A 235 13.07 -11.26 -2.88
CA ASN A 235 13.81 -10.47 -3.86
C ASN A 235 13.26 -9.04 -3.97
N THR A 236 11.95 -8.86 -3.97
CA THR A 236 11.34 -7.53 -4.07
C THR A 236 11.55 -6.71 -2.80
N ILE A 237 11.42 -7.32 -1.61
CA ILE A 237 11.71 -6.65 -0.33
C ILE A 237 13.17 -6.21 -0.26
N ALA A 238 14.11 -7.06 -0.64
CA ALA A 238 15.54 -6.70 -0.66
C ALA A 238 15.87 -5.53 -1.61
N ASN A 239 14.96 -5.20 -2.54
CA ASN A 239 15.11 -4.14 -3.52
C ASN A 239 14.10 -2.98 -3.36
N GLY A 240 13.61 -2.77 -2.13
CA GLY A 240 12.91 -1.53 -1.76
C GLY A 240 11.39 -1.62 -1.66
N ILE A 241 10.78 -2.81 -1.84
CA ILE A 241 9.35 -2.99 -1.59
C ILE A 241 9.09 -2.97 -0.08
N ALA A 242 8.28 -2.01 0.38
CA ALA A 242 7.88 -1.83 1.77
C ALA A 242 6.39 -2.14 2.03
N LYS A 243 5.59 -2.28 0.99
CA LYS A 243 4.17 -2.67 1.05
C LYS A 243 3.86 -3.62 -0.11
N VAL A 244 3.01 -4.61 0.15
CA VAL A 244 2.52 -5.55 -0.88
C VAL A 244 1.02 -5.67 -0.77
N ASN A 245 0.32 -5.49 -1.90
CA ASN A 245 -1.14 -5.72 -2.01
C ASN A 245 -1.42 -7.20 -2.30
N ILE A 246 -2.32 -7.79 -1.48
CA ILE A 246 -2.69 -9.21 -1.51
C ILE A 246 -4.22 -9.36 -1.55
#